data_cd379790381b59ef5ead175d8dd67496
#
_entry.id   cd379790381b59ef5ead175d8dd67496
#
_cell.length_a   1.000
_cell.length_b   1.000
_cell.length_c   1.000
_cell.angle_alpha   90.00
_cell.angle_beta   90.00
_cell.angle_gamma   90.00
#
_symmetry.space_group_name_H-M   'P 1'
#
loop_
_entity.id
_entity.type
_entity.pdbx_description
1 polymer ?
#
loop_
_entity_poly.entity_id
_entity_poly.type
_entity_poly.pdbx_seq_one_letter_code
_entity_poly.pdbx_strand_id
1 'polypeptide(L)'
;MMNRRAKKLSLLCLLLAVALMISACGRQQPVSSGTNNELVHSSYPVTLRIASGSENKELEPLLARFAKDNRISLEMHYKGSVDISRDLGLSKVPYDAVWPASSMWISIGDTGHKVKYTESVSITPVVFGIRESLARSLGFVGSRVSVRDILGKIQSGELTFCMTSATQSNSGCSAYIGFLYALLGSPDIITSESLQNPGLQKDIQALLSGVDRSSGSSEWLKTLFLEGDFDAMVNYESLILSTNEELDKQGREPLYMVYPYDGLSISDAPLGYVDQGDGKKEEAFLKLRDFLMSREVQAEIQRYGRRTGFEGILPENKEVWREAWGAQTDTILSPIRMPDSEVLWEALGLYQTQFKKPSLTAYVLDFSGSMRGGPSEQLKGAMAEILLQERAAKNLLQASQHEENLILLFSDELRKTEKAAGNVAIEDLYRTIERESPAGGTAMYEALDAALDQLAAYDLGQYTPAIILMTDGMANGNMNLNDFKRSYESKGGGIPIFSISFGNADLDALGELAALTHARVFDGDRDLVDAFRKAKGYN
;
A
#
# COMPACT_ATOMS: atom_id res chain seq x y z
N MET A 1 58.86 -37.05 6.37
CA MET A 1 57.96 -36.98 5.20
C MET A 1 56.45 -36.93 5.59
N MET A 2 56.08 -36.29 6.69
CA MET A 2 54.70 -36.35 7.24
C MET A 2 54.01 -34.97 7.33
N ASN A 3 54.50 -33.94 6.65
CA ASN A 3 53.99 -32.56 6.82
C ASN A 3 53.37 -31.89 5.56
N ARG A 4 53.29 -32.59 4.43
CA ARG A 4 52.67 -32.03 3.21
C ARG A 4 51.19 -32.46 2.99
N ARG A 5 50.77 -33.57 3.59
CA ARG A 5 49.35 -34.03 3.47
C ARG A 5 48.42 -33.29 4.45
N ALA A 6 48.89 -32.95 5.65
CA ALA A 6 48.10 -32.20 6.64
C ALA A 6 47.82 -30.75 6.19
N LYS A 7 48.77 -30.08 5.53
CA LYS A 7 48.55 -28.71 4.99
C LYS A 7 47.58 -28.67 3.80
N LYS A 8 47.55 -29.74 2.97
CA LYS A 8 46.55 -29.79 1.85
C LYS A 8 45.16 -30.08 2.34
N LEU A 9 44.99 -30.87 3.41
CA LEU A 9 43.68 -31.14 4.00
C LEU A 9 43.11 -29.91 4.70
N SER A 10 43.95 -29.14 5.42
CA SER A 10 43.58 -27.89 6.06
C SER A 10 43.18 -26.79 5.06
N LEU A 11 43.87 -26.71 3.91
CA LEU A 11 43.55 -25.75 2.85
C LEU A 11 42.24 -26.13 2.09
N LEU A 12 41.99 -27.42 1.95
CA LEU A 12 40.74 -27.92 1.31
C LEU A 12 39.51 -27.71 2.21
N CYS A 13 39.66 -27.87 3.55
CA CYS A 13 38.60 -27.56 4.51
C CYS A 13 38.34 -26.06 4.62
N LEU A 14 39.36 -25.19 4.47
CA LEU A 14 39.19 -23.74 4.47
C LEU A 14 38.50 -23.26 3.20
N LEU A 15 38.80 -23.85 2.04
CA LEU A 15 38.12 -23.56 0.78
C LEU A 15 36.66 -24.05 0.74
N LEU A 16 36.35 -25.18 1.36
CA LEU A 16 34.97 -25.64 1.54
C LEU A 16 34.17 -24.78 2.52
N ALA A 17 34.80 -24.27 3.59
CA ALA A 17 34.16 -23.37 4.54
C ALA A 17 33.87 -21.99 3.93
N VAL A 18 34.75 -21.48 3.05
CA VAL A 18 34.53 -20.23 2.31
C VAL A 18 33.45 -20.41 1.22
N ALA A 19 33.39 -21.57 0.54
CA ALA A 19 32.34 -21.88 -0.43
C ALA A 19 30.95 -22.04 0.23
N LEU A 20 30.87 -22.51 1.49
CA LEU A 20 29.65 -22.61 2.26
C LEU A 20 29.19 -21.25 2.85
N MET A 21 30.10 -20.29 3.08
CA MET A 21 29.72 -18.93 3.50
C MET A 21 29.28 -18.03 2.36
N ILE A 22 29.67 -18.32 1.12
CA ILE A 22 29.20 -17.58 -0.08
C ILE A 22 27.81 -18.09 -0.54
N SER A 23 27.38 -19.29 -0.12
CA SER A 23 26.03 -19.81 -0.39
C SER A 23 24.97 -19.38 0.62
N ALA A 24 25.35 -18.63 1.68
CA ALA A 24 24.45 -18.11 2.71
C ALA A 24 24.10 -16.61 2.52
N CYS A 25 24.61 -15.95 1.48
CA CYS A 25 24.00 -14.72 0.98
C CYS A 25 22.71 -15.14 0.27
N GLY A 26 21.60 -15.10 1.00
CA GLY A 26 20.29 -15.34 0.45
C GLY A 26 20.10 -14.51 -0.81
N ARG A 27 19.85 -15.18 -1.93
CA ARG A 27 19.17 -14.56 -3.06
C ARG A 27 17.87 -13.99 -2.50
N GLN A 28 17.84 -12.70 -2.22
CA GLN A 28 16.60 -11.98 -2.20
C GLN A 28 16.01 -12.21 -3.59
N GLN A 29 14.92 -12.96 -3.66
CA GLN A 29 14.12 -13.00 -4.87
C GLN A 29 13.72 -11.55 -5.18
N PRO A 30 13.84 -11.10 -6.42
CA PRO A 30 13.31 -9.80 -6.79
C PRO A 30 11.84 -9.80 -6.40
N VAL A 31 11.43 -8.80 -5.62
CA VAL A 31 10.05 -8.61 -5.22
C VAL A 31 9.27 -8.34 -6.51
N SER A 32 8.69 -9.38 -7.08
CA SER A 32 7.78 -9.24 -8.21
C SER A 32 6.53 -8.55 -7.70
N SER A 33 6.43 -7.28 -7.97
CA SER A 33 5.28 -6.43 -7.65
C SER A 33 4.19 -6.57 -8.71
N GLY A 34 3.76 -7.80 -8.97
CA GLY A 34 2.51 -8.05 -9.68
C GLY A 34 1.39 -8.21 -8.65
N THR A 35 0.17 -7.87 -8.99
CA THR A 35 -1.02 -8.35 -8.28
C THR A 35 -0.84 -9.84 -8.02
N ASN A 36 -0.51 -10.17 -6.78
CA ASN A 36 -0.19 -11.54 -6.41
C ASN A 36 -1.46 -12.37 -6.44
N ASN A 37 -1.71 -13.01 -7.58
CA ASN A 37 -2.53 -14.20 -7.63
C ASN A 37 -1.67 -15.32 -7.06
N GLU A 38 -1.56 -15.41 -5.74
CA GLU A 38 -0.83 -16.50 -5.10
C GLU A 38 -1.76 -17.70 -5.03
N LEU A 39 -1.45 -18.72 -5.86
CA LEU A 39 -2.08 -20.02 -5.78
C LEU A 39 -1.56 -20.72 -4.53
N VAL A 40 -2.36 -20.68 -3.47
CA VAL A 40 -2.16 -21.53 -2.30
C VAL A 40 -2.62 -22.94 -2.65
N HIS A 41 -1.76 -23.72 -3.28
CA HIS A 41 -1.97 -25.03 -3.89
C HIS A 41 -2.82 -25.05 -5.19
N SER A 42 -2.18 -25.35 -6.30
CA SER A 42 -2.81 -25.70 -7.57
C SER A 42 -2.98 -27.22 -7.67
N SER A 43 -4.11 -27.69 -8.19
CA SER A 43 -4.42 -29.04 -8.68
C SER A 43 -5.58 -29.77 -8.00
N TYR A 44 -6.38 -29.12 -7.17
CA TYR A 44 -7.58 -29.73 -6.62
C TYR A 44 -8.82 -29.43 -7.48
N PRO A 45 -9.87 -30.29 -7.41
CA PRO A 45 -11.04 -30.18 -8.29
C PRO A 45 -11.87 -28.91 -8.14
N VAL A 46 -11.80 -28.26 -6.96
CA VAL A 46 -12.52 -27.03 -6.65
C VAL A 46 -11.50 -25.93 -6.35
N THR A 47 -11.64 -24.79 -7.01
CA THR A 47 -10.85 -23.58 -6.76
C THR A 47 -11.77 -22.47 -6.29
N LEU A 48 -11.44 -21.85 -5.15
CA LEU A 48 -12.07 -20.62 -4.66
C LEU A 48 -11.16 -19.43 -4.99
N ARG A 49 -11.66 -18.48 -5.76
CA ARG A 49 -11.01 -17.20 -6.02
C ARG A 49 -11.49 -16.21 -4.96
N ILE A 50 -10.57 -15.69 -4.16
CA ILE A 50 -10.87 -14.85 -3.00
C ILE A 50 -10.21 -13.49 -3.18
N ALA A 51 -11.01 -12.42 -3.30
CA ALA A 51 -10.49 -11.06 -3.21
C ALA A 51 -10.31 -10.69 -1.73
N SER A 52 -9.08 -10.40 -1.32
CA SER A 52 -8.71 -10.23 0.08
C SER A 52 -7.94 -8.94 0.32
N GLY A 53 -8.11 -8.32 1.46
CA GLY A 53 -7.21 -7.29 1.94
C GLY A 53 -5.78 -7.83 2.09
N SER A 54 -4.77 -6.98 1.80
CA SER A 54 -3.36 -7.38 1.80
C SER A 54 -2.84 -7.78 3.18
N GLU A 55 -3.46 -7.29 4.24
CA GLU A 55 -3.16 -7.65 5.62
C GLU A 55 -3.37 -9.16 5.89
N ASN A 56 -4.28 -9.82 5.16
CA ASN A 56 -4.54 -11.25 5.31
C ASN A 56 -3.45 -12.15 4.72
N LYS A 57 -2.46 -11.58 4.05
CA LYS A 57 -1.30 -12.33 3.53
C LYS A 57 -0.53 -13.05 4.64
N GLU A 58 -0.45 -12.47 5.82
CA GLU A 58 0.17 -13.12 6.98
C GLU A 58 -0.51 -14.44 7.37
N LEU A 59 -1.79 -14.66 6.99
CA LEU A 59 -2.55 -15.89 7.27
C LEU A 59 -2.35 -16.99 6.23
N GLU A 60 -1.53 -16.78 5.18
CA GLU A 60 -1.29 -17.79 4.14
C GLU A 60 -0.85 -19.17 4.67
N PRO A 61 -0.03 -19.28 5.73
CA PRO A 61 0.29 -20.61 6.29
C PRO A 61 -0.94 -21.37 6.76
N LEU A 62 -1.93 -20.69 7.35
CA LEU A 62 -3.22 -21.32 7.76
C LEU A 62 -4.05 -21.71 6.54
N LEU A 63 -4.12 -20.85 5.54
CA LEU A 63 -4.84 -21.10 4.29
C LEU A 63 -4.23 -22.28 3.52
N ALA A 64 -2.90 -22.39 3.50
CA ALA A 64 -2.18 -23.51 2.88
C ALA A 64 -2.50 -24.84 3.57
N ARG A 65 -2.56 -24.85 4.91
CA ARG A 65 -2.98 -26.04 5.68
C ARG A 65 -4.41 -26.43 5.32
N PHE A 66 -5.35 -25.50 5.35
CA PHE A 66 -6.74 -25.75 4.95
C PHE A 66 -6.85 -26.33 3.54
N ALA A 67 -6.18 -25.70 2.56
CA ALA A 67 -6.20 -26.11 1.16
C ALA A 67 -5.73 -27.56 0.99
N LYS A 68 -4.62 -27.92 1.65
CA LYS A 68 -4.06 -29.26 1.64
C LYS A 68 -5.01 -30.30 2.28
N ASP A 69 -5.52 -30.01 3.47
CA ASP A 69 -6.30 -30.98 4.27
C ASP A 69 -7.68 -31.22 3.66
N ASN A 70 -8.27 -30.22 3.01
CA ASN A 70 -9.59 -30.30 2.38
C ASN A 70 -9.55 -30.58 0.87
N ARG A 71 -8.37 -30.61 0.23
CA ARG A 71 -8.20 -30.78 -1.22
C ARG A 71 -8.98 -29.72 -2.03
N ILE A 72 -8.91 -28.47 -1.57
CA ILE A 72 -9.51 -27.29 -2.19
C ILE A 72 -8.37 -26.35 -2.56
N SER A 73 -8.36 -25.82 -3.80
CA SER A 73 -7.42 -24.78 -4.20
C SER A 73 -7.94 -23.41 -3.78
N LEU A 74 -7.06 -22.56 -3.25
CA LEU A 74 -7.36 -21.16 -2.94
C LEU A 74 -6.53 -20.26 -3.86
N GLU A 75 -7.17 -19.38 -4.58
CA GLU A 75 -6.54 -18.36 -5.40
C GLU A 75 -6.79 -17.00 -4.73
N MET A 76 -5.76 -16.46 -4.06
CA MET A 76 -5.84 -15.22 -3.32
C MET A 76 -5.52 -14.04 -4.23
N HIS A 77 -6.42 -13.07 -4.27
CA HIS A 77 -6.27 -11.81 -5.01
C HIS A 77 -6.19 -10.66 -4.00
N TYR A 78 -4.97 -10.25 -3.66
CA TYR A 78 -4.76 -9.18 -2.69
C TYR A 78 -5.01 -7.80 -3.30
N LYS A 79 -5.98 -7.10 -2.74
CA LYS A 79 -6.44 -5.78 -3.22
C LYS A 79 -6.75 -4.85 -2.05
N GLY A 80 -6.83 -3.55 -2.32
CA GLY A 80 -7.43 -2.61 -1.38
C GLY A 80 -8.92 -2.89 -1.17
N SER A 81 -9.42 -2.70 0.03
CA SER A 81 -10.84 -2.96 0.34
C SER A 81 -11.80 -2.05 -0.44
N VAL A 82 -11.36 -0.84 -0.80
CA VAL A 82 -12.10 0.05 -1.71
C VAL A 82 -12.31 -0.60 -3.08
N ASP A 83 -11.28 -1.28 -3.61
CA ASP A 83 -11.36 -1.97 -4.90
C ASP A 83 -12.22 -3.23 -4.81
N ILE A 84 -12.16 -3.97 -3.71
CA ILE A 84 -13.06 -5.11 -3.45
C ILE A 84 -14.52 -4.65 -3.48
N SER A 85 -14.83 -3.51 -2.83
CA SER A 85 -16.17 -2.91 -2.83
C SER A 85 -16.65 -2.58 -4.24
N ARG A 86 -15.77 -2.00 -5.08
CA ARG A 86 -16.09 -1.69 -6.49
C ARG A 86 -16.34 -2.93 -7.32
N ASP A 87 -15.50 -3.96 -7.16
CA ASP A 87 -15.65 -5.24 -7.86
C ASP A 87 -16.97 -5.93 -7.51
N LEU A 88 -17.44 -5.81 -6.25
CA LEU A 88 -18.75 -6.32 -5.83
C LEU A 88 -19.91 -5.64 -6.56
N GLY A 89 -19.78 -4.37 -6.92
CA GLY A 89 -20.76 -3.61 -7.68
C GLY A 89 -20.84 -3.98 -9.16
N LEU A 90 -19.92 -4.80 -9.69
CA LEU A 90 -19.95 -5.23 -11.08
C LEU A 90 -21.13 -6.18 -11.36
N SER A 91 -21.64 -6.14 -12.59
CA SER A 91 -22.69 -7.07 -13.04
C SER A 91 -22.28 -8.53 -12.91
N LYS A 92 -20.99 -8.83 -13.15
CA LYS A 92 -20.35 -10.15 -12.93
C LYS A 92 -19.15 -9.96 -12.03
N VAL A 93 -19.28 -10.39 -10.78
CA VAL A 93 -18.18 -10.38 -9.80
C VAL A 93 -17.17 -11.46 -10.18
N PRO A 94 -15.85 -11.15 -10.30
CA PRO A 94 -14.86 -12.13 -10.76
C PRO A 94 -14.40 -13.12 -9.67
N TYR A 95 -14.90 -13.00 -8.45
CA TYR A 95 -14.48 -13.77 -7.27
C TYR A 95 -15.60 -14.65 -6.75
N ASP A 96 -15.23 -15.74 -6.07
CA ASP A 96 -16.13 -16.68 -5.40
C ASP A 96 -16.33 -16.31 -3.92
N ALA A 97 -15.40 -15.54 -3.36
CA ALA A 97 -15.49 -14.98 -2.02
C ALA A 97 -14.78 -13.63 -1.91
N VAL A 98 -15.14 -12.84 -0.91
CA VAL A 98 -14.50 -11.57 -0.57
C VAL A 98 -14.12 -11.55 0.90
N TRP A 99 -12.95 -10.95 1.19
CA TRP A 99 -12.40 -10.81 2.53
C TRP A 99 -11.77 -9.42 2.72
N PRO A 100 -12.57 -8.35 2.67
CA PRO A 100 -12.08 -7.00 2.92
C PRO A 100 -11.73 -6.82 4.41
N ALA A 101 -11.03 -5.74 4.73
CA ALA A 101 -10.67 -5.43 6.11
C ALA A 101 -11.86 -4.99 6.98
N SER A 102 -12.94 -4.47 6.37
CA SER A 102 -14.14 -4.03 7.09
C SER A 102 -15.42 -4.42 6.35
N SER A 103 -16.45 -4.78 7.13
CA SER A 103 -17.80 -5.12 6.66
C SER A 103 -18.50 -3.98 5.94
N MET A 104 -18.12 -2.73 6.21
CA MET A 104 -18.67 -1.59 5.46
C MET A 104 -18.43 -1.70 3.95
N TRP A 105 -17.31 -2.27 3.51
CA TRP A 105 -16.99 -2.42 2.09
C TRP A 105 -17.87 -3.43 1.37
N ILE A 106 -18.30 -4.48 2.09
CA ILE A 106 -19.33 -5.40 1.58
C ILE A 106 -20.66 -4.67 1.49
N SER A 107 -21.07 -3.97 2.55
CA SER A 107 -22.35 -3.24 2.61
C SER A 107 -22.46 -2.17 1.52
N ILE A 108 -21.37 -1.48 1.19
CA ILE A 108 -21.34 -0.45 0.15
C ILE A 108 -21.32 -1.07 -1.25
N GLY A 109 -20.53 -2.12 -1.47
CA GLY A 109 -20.28 -2.68 -2.80
C GLY A 109 -21.33 -3.67 -3.24
N ASP A 110 -21.91 -4.46 -2.34
CA ASP A 110 -22.85 -5.53 -2.68
C ASP A 110 -24.29 -5.01 -2.89
N THR A 111 -24.46 -4.10 -3.84
CA THR A 111 -25.78 -3.57 -4.21
C THR A 111 -26.73 -4.64 -4.78
N GLY A 112 -26.18 -5.76 -5.22
CA GLY A 112 -26.92 -6.91 -5.76
C GLY A 112 -27.29 -7.97 -4.74
N HIS A 113 -26.91 -7.80 -3.46
CA HIS A 113 -27.13 -8.75 -2.36
C HIS A 113 -26.68 -10.19 -2.68
N LYS A 114 -25.50 -10.30 -3.31
CA LYS A 114 -24.89 -11.57 -3.73
C LYS A 114 -24.02 -12.20 -2.63
N VAL A 115 -23.58 -11.40 -1.64
CA VAL A 115 -22.71 -11.87 -0.57
C VAL A 115 -23.54 -12.56 0.52
N LYS A 116 -23.16 -13.80 0.85
CA LYS A 116 -23.81 -14.65 1.86
C LYS A 116 -22.81 -15.14 2.88
N TYR A 117 -23.30 -15.63 4.01
CA TYR A 117 -22.51 -16.30 5.05
C TYR A 117 -21.33 -15.48 5.57
N THR A 118 -21.51 -14.16 5.66
CA THR A 118 -20.48 -13.23 6.12
C THR A 118 -20.20 -13.46 7.60
N GLU A 119 -18.92 -13.69 7.95
CA GLU A 119 -18.45 -13.84 9.33
C GLU A 119 -17.20 -13.01 9.56
N SER A 120 -17.13 -12.32 10.70
CA SER A 120 -15.93 -11.61 11.14
C SER A 120 -14.88 -12.62 11.61
N VAL A 121 -13.79 -12.74 10.86
CA VAL A 121 -12.72 -13.70 11.16
C VAL A 121 -11.80 -13.19 12.27
N SER A 122 -11.58 -11.89 12.32
CA SER A 122 -10.73 -11.24 13.31
C SER A 122 -11.03 -9.76 13.43
N ILE A 123 -10.57 -9.15 14.51
CA ILE A 123 -10.72 -7.71 14.77
C ILE A 123 -9.33 -7.11 14.92
N THR A 124 -9.11 -5.93 14.31
CA THR A 124 -7.87 -5.18 14.48
C THR A 124 -8.16 -3.68 14.49
N PRO A 125 -7.75 -2.94 15.54
CA PRO A 125 -7.82 -1.49 15.55
C PRO A 125 -6.78 -0.86 14.62
N VAL A 126 -7.06 0.35 14.13
CA VAL A 126 -6.11 1.18 13.39
C VAL A 126 -5.47 2.14 14.39
N VAL A 127 -4.15 2.05 14.54
CA VAL A 127 -3.39 2.75 15.57
C VAL A 127 -2.18 3.49 15.01
N PHE A 128 -1.62 4.43 15.76
CA PHE A 128 -0.29 4.95 15.49
C PHE A 128 0.76 4.02 16.12
N GLY A 129 1.74 3.59 15.31
CA GLY A 129 2.99 3.03 15.79
C GLY A 129 4.06 4.12 15.69
N ILE A 130 4.58 4.59 16.81
CA ILE A 130 5.57 5.68 16.91
C ILE A 130 6.84 5.11 17.52
N ARG A 131 8.05 5.42 16.99
CA ARG A 131 9.30 4.98 17.61
C ARG A 131 9.26 5.25 19.11
N GLU A 132 9.63 4.28 19.94
CA GLU A 132 9.43 4.35 21.40
C GLU A 132 10.09 5.59 22.01
N SER A 133 11.31 5.93 21.60
CA SER A 133 12.03 7.12 22.07
C SER A 133 11.28 8.41 21.75
N LEU A 134 10.72 8.51 20.54
CA LEU A 134 9.89 9.64 20.11
C LEU A 134 8.56 9.66 20.88
N ALA A 135 7.85 8.54 20.99
CA ALA A 135 6.60 8.47 21.76
C ALA A 135 6.79 8.92 23.20
N ARG A 136 7.93 8.57 23.79
CA ARG A 136 8.32 8.99 25.15
C ARG A 136 8.60 10.49 25.22
N SER A 137 9.33 11.05 24.27
CA SER A 137 9.63 12.50 24.22
C SER A 137 8.38 13.34 23.98
N LEU A 138 7.41 12.83 23.21
CA LEU A 138 6.11 13.47 22.97
C LEU A 138 5.17 13.39 24.19
N GLY A 139 5.51 12.59 25.21
CA GLY A 139 4.67 12.36 26.39
C GLY A 139 3.51 11.40 26.16
N PHE A 140 3.57 10.56 25.14
CA PHE A 140 2.48 9.63 24.77
C PHE A 140 2.57 8.28 25.49
N VAL A 141 3.75 7.89 25.98
CA VAL A 141 3.93 6.62 26.69
C VAL A 141 3.15 6.64 28.01
N GLY A 142 2.23 5.67 28.16
CA GLY A 142 1.37 5.55 29.34
C GLY A 142 0.28 6.62 29.45
N SER A 143 0.11 7.46 28.43
CA SER A 143 -0.87 8.55 28.42
C SER A 143 -2.10 8.21 27.59
N ARG A 144 -3.22 8.84 27.92
CA ARG A 144 -4.43 8.82 27.11
C ARG A 144 -4.34 9.92 26.06
N VAL A 145 -4.13 9.54 24.79
CA VAL A 145 -3.85 10.46 23.68
C VAL A 145 -5.10 10.67 22.82
N SER A 146 -5.41 11.92 22.49
CA SER A 146 -6.46 12.30 21.54
C SER A 146 -5.87 12.58 20.14
N VAL A 147 -6.72 12.62 19.11
CA VAL A 147 -6.33 13.09 17.77
C VAL A 147 -5.84 14.55 17.82
N ARG A 148 -6.38 15.40 18.71
CA ARG A 148 -5.92 16.78 18.88
C ARG A 148 -4.53 16.87 19.51
N ASP A 149 -4.16 15.96 20.41
CA ASP A 149 -2.79 15.89 20.94
C ASP A 149 -1.80 15.57 19.83
N ILE A 150 -2.16 14.61 18.96
CA ILE A 150 -1.36 14.23 17.78
C ILE A 150 -1.25 15.42 16.82
N LEU A 151 -2.37 16.10 16.50
CA LEU A 151 -2.38 17.30 15.65
C LEU A 151 -1.45 18.37 16.22
N GLY A 152 -1.45 18.61 17.53
CA GLY A 152 -0.56 19.57 18.17
C GLY A 152 0.92 19.26 17.94
N LYS A 153 1.30 17.97 17.99
CA LYS A 153 2.68 17.52 17.72
C LYS A 153 3.08 17.62 16.25
N ILE A 154 2.14 17.42 15.34
CA ILE A 154 2.37 17.67 13.90
C ILE A 154 2.54 19.16 13.63
N GLN A 155 1.69 20.01 14.17
CA GLN A 155 1.77 21.46 14.00
C GLN A 155 3.05 22.08 14.57
N SER A 156 3.61 21.49 15.63
CA SER A 156 4.91 21.90 16.18
C SER A 156 6.12 21.35 15.41
N GLY A 157 5.89 20.48 14.42
CA GLY A 157 6.95 19.83 13.66
C GLY A 157 7.68 18.72 14.43
N GLU A 158 7.11 18.26 15.56
CA GLU A 158 7.70 17.20 16.38
C GLU A 158 7.31 15.79 15.93
N LEU A 159 6.30 15.63 15.06
CA LEU A 159 5.81 14.34 14.59
C LEU A 159 5.46 14.39 13.11
N THR A 160 6.00 13.45 12.35
CA THR A 160 5.53 13.07 11.02
C THR A 160 5.22 11.57 10.99
N PHE A 161 4.48 11.10 9.99
CA PHE A 161 4.09 9.70 9.91
C PHE A 161 3.78 9.23 8.50
N CYS A 162 3.89 7.93 8.28
CA CYS A 162 3.42 7.27 7.07
C CYS A 162 2.02 6.70 7.28
N MET A 163 1.17 6.73 6.25
CA MET A 163 -0.12 6.06 6.26
C MET A 163 -0.50 5.53 4.88
N THR A 164 -1.46 4.62 4.81
CA THR A 164 -1.98 4.23 3.50
C THR A 164 -2.92 5.31 2.94
N SER A 165 -3.03 5.38 1.62
CA SER A 165 -3.99 6.27 0.96
C SER A 165 -5.43 5.94 1.37
N ALA A 166 -6.17 6.92 1.84
CA ALA A 166 -7.57 6.74 2.25
C ALA A 166 -8.48 6.31 1.09
N THR A 167 -8.11 6.62 -0.16
CA THR A 167 -8.88 6.27 -1.36
C THR A 167 -8.56 4.88 -1.92
N GLN A 168 -7.61 4.15 -1.33
CA GLN A 168 -7.18 2.83 -1.80
C GLN A 168 -7.24 1.75 -0.73
N SER A 169 -6.81 2.05 0.49
CA SER A 169 -6.69 1.08 1.58
C SER A 169 -7.64 1.39 2.74
N ASN A 170 -8.17 0.33 3.34
CA ASN A 170 -9.06 0.47 4.49
C ASN A 170 -8.35 1.10 5.71
N SER A 171 -7.08 0.79 5.99
CA SER A 171 -6.40 1.37 7.16
C SER A 171 -6.30 2.90 7.04
N GLY A 172 -6.00 3.41 5.84
CA GLY A 172 -5.98 4.85 5.58
C GLY A 172 -7.37 5.48 5.63
N CYS A 173 -8.37 4.83 4.99
CA CYS A 173 -9.75 5.29 5.06
C CYS A 173 -10.24 5.34 6.51
N SER A 174 -10.05 4.27 7.26
CA SER A 174 -10.47 4.15 8.66
C SER A 174 -9.79 5.17 9.58
N ALA A 175 -8.47 5.39 9.40
CA ALA A 175 -7.75 6.43 10.13
C ALA A 175 -8.29 7.83 9.80
N TYR A 176 -8.45 8.13 8.51
CA TYR A 176 -8.94 9.42 8.05
C TYR A 176 -10.35 9.73 8.60
N ILE A 177 -11.28 8.76 8.55
CA ILE A 177 -12.61 8.94 9.15
C ILE A 177 -12.51 9.10 10.67
N GLY A 178 -11.61 8.36 11.33
CA GLY A 178 -11.32 8.54 12.75
C GLY A 178 -10.83 9.95 13.10
N PHE A 179 -9.97 10.52 12.26
CA PHE A 179 -9.49 11.89 12.43
C PHE A 179 -10.63 12.91 12.27
N LEU A 180 -11.45 12.77 11.23
CA LEU A 180 -12.61 13.64 11.04
C LEU A 180 -13.58 13.57 12.22
N TYR A 181 -13.88 12.34 12.68
CA TYR A 181 -14.77 12.09 13.82
C TYR A 181 -14.28 12.79 15.09
N ALA A 182 -13.01 12.62 15.43
CA ALA A 182 -12.41 13.24 16.62
C ALA A 182 -12.34 14.77 16.52
N LEU A 183 -11.94 15.31 15.36
CA LEU A 183 -11.83 16.74 15.14
C LEU A 183 -13.20 17.45 15.15
N LEU A 184 -14.27 16.75 14.83
CA LEU A 184 -15.65 17.21 14.98
C LEU A 184 -16.18 17.12 16.44
N GLY A 185 -15.39 16.61 17.38
CA GLY A 185 -15.79 16.46 18.79
C GLY A 185 -16.65 15.22 19.05
N SER A 186 -16.43 14.15 18.32
CA SER A 186 -17.10 12.85 18.45
C SER A 186 -18.63 12.93 18.33
N PRO A 187 -19.15 13.35 17.16
CA PRO A 187 -20.59 13.45 16.91
C PRO A 187 -21.25 12.07 16.89
N ASP A 188 -22.57 12.01 16.99
CA ASP A 188 -23.30 10.75 16.84
C ASP A 188 -23.02 10.09 15.47
N ILE A 189 -22.94 10.89 14.41
CA ILE A 189 -22.54 10.48 13.06
C ILE A 189 -21.94 11.68 12.30
N ILE A 190 -20.99 11.43 11.40
CA ILE A 190 -20.49 12.44 10.47
C ILE A 190 -21.53 12.65 9.37
N THR A 191 -21.84 13.90 9.04
CA THR A 191 -22.77 14.29 7.97
C THR A 191 -22.09 15.14 6.90
N SER A 192 -22.69 15.25 5.71
CA SER A 192 -22.21 16.13 4.64
C SER A 192 -22.05 17.59 5.11
N GLU A 193 -22.99 18.08 5.92
CA GLU A 193 -22.90 19.43 6.50
C GLU A 193 -21.67 19.58 7.40
N SER A 194 -21.37 18.58 8.23
CA SER A 194 -20.22 18.61 9.13
C SER A 194 -18.89 18.62 8.38
N LEU A 195 -18.81 18.00 7.20
CA LEU A 195 -17.62 18.01 6.34
C LEU A 195 -17.33 19.40 5.76
N GLN A 196 -18.33 20.28 5.67
CA GLN A 196 -18.18 21.66 5.18
C GLN A 196 -17.73 22.63 6.27
N ASN A 197 -17.52 22.18 7.52
CA ASN A 197 -17.06 23.03 8.61
C ASN A 197 -15.64 23.56 8.36
N PRO A 198 -15.42 24.88 8.25
CA PRO A 198 -14.09 25.43 7.96
C PRO A 198 -13.03 25.11 9.03
N GLY A 199 -13.44 24.98 10.29
CA GLY A 199 -12.54 24.59 11.37
C GLY A 199 -12.04 23.15 11.21
N LEU A 200 -12.95 22.22 10.87
CA LEU A 200 -12.60 20.84 10.53
C LEU A 200 -11.63 20.80 9.34
N GLN A 201 -11.96 21.50 8.25
CA GLN A 201 -11.15 21.49 7.04
C GLN A 201 -9.72 21.97 7.31
N LYS A 202 -9.56 23.03 8.10
CA LYS A 202 -8.24 23.53 8.52
C LYS A 202 -7.49 22.50 9.37
N ASP A 203 -8.15 21.92 10.35
CA ASP A 203 -7.52 20.97 11.30
C ASP A 203 -7.13 19.67 10.59
N ILE A 204 -7.97 19.13 9.70
CA ILE A 204 -7.66 17.90 8.96
C ILE A 204 -6.54 18.11 7.94
N GLN A 205 -6.49 19.25 7.25
CA GLN A 205 -5.37 19.60 6.37
C GLN A 205 -4.07 19.70 7.16
N ALA A 206 -4.09 20.33 8.32
CA ALA A 206 -2.92 20.42 9.19
C ALA A 206 -2.46 19.05 9.70
N LEU A 207 -3.40 18.14 10.02
CA LEU A 207 -3.06 16.79 10.43
C LEU A 207 -2.44 15.98 9.29
N LEU A 208 -3.06 16.01 8.11
CA LEU A 208 -2.57 15.28 6.94
C LEU A 208 -1.30 15.90 6.33
N SER A 209 -0.94 17.14 6.66
CA SER A 209 0.36 17.71 6.28
C SER A 209 1.54 16.99 6.96
N GLY A 210 1.31 16.28 8.06
CA GLY A 210 2.30 15.44 8.72
C GLY A 210 2.54 14.09 8.03
N VAL A 211 1.85 13.79 6.93
CA VAL A 211 2.08 12.56 6.17
C VAL A 211 3.33 12.72 5.30
N ASP A 212 4.37 11.93 5.61
CA ASP A 212 5.62 11.91 4.85
C ASP A 212 5.49 11.10 3.57
N ARG A 213 4.96 9.89 3.69
CA ARG A 213 4.79 8.95 2.59
C ARG A 213 3.47 8.22 2.71
N SER A 214 2.88 7.93 1.58
CA SER A 214 1.69 7.08 1.47
C SER A 214 1.98 5.76 0.80
N SER A 215 1.12 4.77 1.07
CA SER A 215 1.12 3.46 0.43
C SER A 215 -0.30 3.09 0.00
N GLY A 216 -0.43 2.33 -1.08
CA GLY A 216 -1.73 1.80 -1.53
C GLY A 216 -2.19 0.57 -0.75
N SER A 217 -1.33 -0.04 0.09
CA SER A 217 -1.70 -1.21 0.89
C SER A 217 -1.00 -1.23 2.26
N SER A 218 -1.68 -1.83 3.23
CA SER A 218 -1.22 -1.88 4.63
C SER A 218 0.04 -2.71 4.81
N GLU A 219 0.17 -3.83 4.09
CA GLU A 219 1.36 -4.69 4.12
C GLU A 219 2.57 -3.99 3.48
N TRP A 220 2.36 -3.28 2.36
CA TRP A 220 3.44 -2.50 1.78
C TRP A 220 3.87 -1.33 2.67
N LEU A 221 2.95 -0.72 3.41
CA LEU A 221 3.31 0.33 4.38
C LEU A 221 4.28 -0.21 5.44
N LYS A 222 4.05 -1.43 5.93
CA LYS A 222 4.97 -2.13 6.84
C LYS A 222 6.36 -2.29 6.20
N THR A 223 6.41 -2.79 4.96
CA THR A 223 7.68 -2.96 4.22
C THR A 223 8.38 -1.61 4.03
N LEU A 224 7.68 -0.59 3.59
CA LEU A 224 8.20 0.77 3.42
C LEU A 224 8.79 1.32 4.73
N PHE A 225 8.11 1.10 5.86
CA PHE A 225 8.57 1.53 7.18
C PHE A 225 9.86 0.79 7.60
N LEU A 226 9.94 -0.51 7.33
CA LEU A 226 11.12 -1.33 7.67
C LEU A 226 12.35 -0.97 6.84
N GLU A 227 12.16 -0.58 5.58
CA GLU A 227 13.22 -0.22 4.64
C GLU A 227 13.64 1.24 4.75
N GLY A 228 12.73 2.13 5.17
CA GLY A 228 12.97 3.57 5.28
C GLY A 228 13.37 4.03 6.67
N ASP A 229 13.60 5.34 6.80
CA ASP A 229 13.88 6.01 8.06
C ASP A 229 12.71 6.93 8.43
N PHE A 230 11.64 6.33 8.95
CA PHE A 230 10.42 7.02 9.35
C PHE A 230 10.22 6.94 10.86
N ASP A 231 9.60 7.97 11.43
CA ASP A 231 9.38 8.08 12.87
C ASP A 231 8.12 7.35 13.34
N ALA A 232 7.09 7.34 12.50
CA ALA A 232 5.80 6.75 12.84
C ALA A 232 5.05 6.24 11.61
N MET A 233 4.12 5.31 11.83
CA MET A 233 3.14 4.93 10.82
C MET A 233 1.76 4.71 11.44
N VAL A 234 0.71 4.96 10.64
CA VAL A 234 -0.67 4.58 10.96
C VAL A 234 -1.01 3.29 10.24
N ASN A 235 -1.27 2.23 11.00
CA ASN A 235 -1.58 0.92 10.44
C ASN A 235 -2.45 0.10 11.40
N TYR A 236 -2.83 -1.11 11.01
CA TYR A 236 -3.47 -2.07 11.90
C TYR A 236 -2.58 -2.45 13.07
N GLU A 237 -3.15 -2.62 14.25
CA GLU A 237 -2.46 -3.13 15.43
C GLU A 237 -1.64 -4.38 15.12
N SER A 238 -2.22 -5.34 14.38
CA SER A 238 -1.54 -6.58 13.99
C SER A 238 -0.29 -6.33 13.16
N LEU A 239 -0.32 -5.37 12.23
CA LEU A 239 0.85 -5.03 11.42
C LEU A 239 1.89 -4.21 12.20
N ILE A 240 1.49 -3.41 13.19
CA ILE A 240 2.47 -2.78 14.11
C ILE A 240 3.16 -3.85 14.96
N LEU A 241 2.41 -4.83 15.48
CA LEU A 241 2.99 -5.94 16.25
C LEU A 241 3.99 -6.75 15.42
N SER A 242 3.60 -7.14 14.20
CA SER A 242 4.51 -7.89 13.31
C SER A 242 5.70 -7.04 12.82
N THR A 243 5.54 -5.72 12.68
CA THR A 243 6.67 -4.80 12.42
C THR A 243 7.65 -4.81 13.59
N ASN A 244 7.13 -4.75 14.82
CA ASN A 244 7.96 -4.77 16.02
C ASN A 244 8.74 -6.08 16.18
N GLU A 245 8.15 -7.22 15.80
CA GLU A 245 8.87 -8.49 15.76
C GLU A 245 10.05 -8.47 14.78
N GLU A 246 9.88 -7.84 13.61
CA GLU A 246 10.96 -7.70 12.64
C GLU A 246 12.05 -6.70 13.12
N LEU A 247 11.64 -5.58 13.73
CA LEU A 247 12.56 -4.60 14.32
C LEU A 247 13.37 -5.23 15.46
N ASP A 248 12.73 -6.01 16.34
CA ASP A 248 13.37 -6.72 17.47
C ASP A 248 14.45 -7.73 16.95
N LYS A 249 14.12 -8.52 15.91
CA LYS A 249 15.08 -9.41 15.24
C LYS A 249 16.28 -8.68 14.65
N GLN A 250 16.10 -7.45 14.20
CA GLN A 250 17.13 -6.59 13.62
C GLN A 250 17.89 -5.79 14.70
N GLY A 251 17.53 -5.88 15.97
CA GLY A 251 18.07 -5.06 17.06
C GLY A 251 17.75 -3.56 16.91
N ARG A 252 16.67 -3.24 16.21
CA ARG A 252 16.17 -1.87 15.99
C ARG A 252 15.11 -1.52 17.03
N GLU A 253 14.94 -0.22 17.26
CA GLU A 253 13.95 0.31 18.18
C GLU A 253 12.51 -0.06 17.76
N PRO A 254 11.67 -0.57 18.69
CA PRO A 254 10.27 -0.89 18.41
C PRO A 254 9.40 0.37 18.31
N LEU A 255 8.22 0.19 17.74
CA LEU A 255 7.14 1.16 17.74
C LEU A 255 6.28 1.03 19.00
N TYR A 256 6.03 2.15 19.67
CA TYR A 256 5.04 2.25 20.73
C TYR A 256 3.66 2.53 20.12
N MET A 257 2.65 1.71 20.46
CA MET A 257 1.29 1.87 19.94
C MET A 257 0.53 2.92 20.71
N VAL A 258 -0.02 3.90 19.97
CA VAL A 258 -0.92 4.93 20.48
C VAL A 258 -2.30 4.71 19.88
N TYR A 259 -3.29 4.52 20.72
CA TYR A 259 -4.71 4.36 20.38
C TYR A 259 -5.43 5.67 20.62
N PRO A 260 -5.76 6.46 19.59
CA PRO A 260 -6.49 7.72 19.80
C PRO A 260 -7.88 7.44 20.35
N TYR A 261 -8.12 7.81 21.60
CA TYR A 261 -9.34 7.39 22.31
C TYR A 261 -10.63 8.01 21.76
N ASP A 262 -10.52 9.10 21.00
CA ASP A 262 -11.63 9.86 20.42
C ASP A 262 -11.78 9.63 18.89
N GLY A 263 -10.86 8.89 18.26
CA GLY A 263 -10.85 8.65 16.83
C GLY A 263 -10.49 7.22 16.42
N LEU A 264 -10.68 6.22 17.31
CA LEU A 264 -10.26 4.86 17.06
C LEU A 264 -11.21 4.14 16.09
N SER A 265 -10.71 3.70 14.96
CA SER A 265 -11.40 2.79 14.04
C SER A 265 -11.00 1.35 14.28
N ILE A 266 -11.96 0.44 14.17
CA ILE A 266 -11.72 -1.01 14.30
C ILE A 266 -12.21 -1.71 13.04
N SER A 267 -11.36 -2.55 12.48
CA SER A 267 -11.65 -3.38 11.32
C SER A 267 -12.03 -4.80 11.76
N ASP A 268 -13.07 -5.37 11.15
CA ASP A 268 -13.67 -6.65 11.53
C ASP A 268 -13.39 -7.80 10.57
N ALA A 269 -12.57 -7.58 9.53
CA ALA A 269 -12.07 -8.57 8.58
C ALA A 269 -13.12 -9.64 8.16
N PRO A 270 -14.27 -9.24 7.58
CA PRO A 270 -15.35 -10.17 7.25
C PRO A 270 -15.01 -11.03 6.03
N LEU A 271 -15.21 -12.34 6.14
CA LEU A 271 -15.15 -13.27 5.02
C LEU A 271 -16.58 -13.60 4.56
N GLY A 272 -16.89 -13.35 3.29
CA GLY A 272 -18.22 -13.57 2.71
C GLY A 272 -18.19 -14.33 1.39
N TYR A 273 -19.14 -15.24 1.16
CA TYR A 273 -19.31 -15.96 -0.10
C TYR A 273 -20.04 -15.10 -1.12
N VAL A 274 -19.55 -15.06 -2.35
CA VAL A 274 -20.24 -14.41 -3.48
C VAL A 274 -21.04 -15.47 -4.22
N ASP A 275 -22.36 -15.46 -4.05
CA ASP A 275 -23.25 -16.44 -4.67
C ASP A 275 -23.34 -16.24 -6.20
N GLN A 276 -22.85 -17.23 -6.92
CA GLN A 276 -22.90 -17.33 -8.38
C GLN A 276 -23.63 -18.60 -8.85
N GLY A 277 -24.35 -19.28 -7.95
CA GLY A 277 -25.11 -20.51 -8.23
C GLY A 277 -24.27 -21.79 -8.31
N ASP A 278 -23.01 -21.78 -7.83
CA ASP A 278 -22.13 -22.97 -7.81
C ASP A 278 -22.11 -23.63 -6.43
N GLY A 279 -22.96 -24.63 -6.23
CA GLY A 279 -23.08 -25.33 -4.95
C GLY A 279 -21.80 -26.03 -4.48
N LYS A 280 -20.85 -26.39 -5.37
CA LYS A 280 -19.57 -26.98 -4.96
C LYS A 280 -18.64 -25.93 -4.37
N LYS A 281 -18.64 -24.73 -4.93
CA LYS A 281 -17.89 -23.61 -4.40
C LYS A 281 -18.47 -23.10 -3.10
N GLU A 282 -19.80 -23.08 -3.00
CA GLU A 282 -20.50 -22.74 -1.75
C GLU A 282 -20.12 -23.71 -0.62
N GLU A 283 -20.15 -25.03 -0.86
CA GLU A 283 -19.70 -26.04 0.12
C GLU A 283 -18.22 -25.86 0.51
N ALA A 284 -17.35 -25.60 -0.47
CA ALA A 284 -15.94 -25.35 -0.23
C ALA A 284 -15.71 -24.08 0.61
N PHE A 285 -16.47 -23.03 0.35
CA PHE A 285 -16.44 -21.80 1.14
C PHE A 285 -16.89 -22.03 2.59
N LEU A 286 -17.99 -22.74 2.79
CA LEU A 286 -18.48 -23.04 4.14
C LEU A 286 -17.44 -23.83 4.95
N LYS A 287 -16.73 -24.77 4.34
CA LYS A 287 -15.60 -25.48 4.99
C LYS A 287 -14.47 -24.53 5.37
N LEU A 288 -14.13 -23.56 4.50
CA LEU A 288 -13.10 -22.56 4.79
C LEU A 288 -13.52 -21.67 5.95
N ARG A 289 -14.75 -21.16 5.93
CA ARG A 289 -15.31 -20.35 7.01
C ARG A 289 -15.27 -21.11 8.34
N ASP A 290 -15.80 -22.33 8.38
CA ASP A 290 -15.87 -23.14 9.59
C ASP A 290 -14.47 -23.49 10.13
N PHE A 291 -13.49 -23.70 9.25
CA PHE A 291 -12.09 -23.87 9.62
C PHE A 291 -11.53 -22.60 10.29
N LEU A 292 -11.69 -21.44 9.66
CA LEU A 292 -11.20 -20.17 10.21
C LEU A 292 -11.88 -19.79 11.52
N MET A 293 -13.16 -20.16 11.69
CA MET A 293 -13.94 -19.89 12.90
C MET A 293 -13.75 -20.94 13.98
N SER A 294 -13.02 -22.04 13.72
CA SER A 294 -12.75 -23.05 14.74
C SER A 294 -11.90 -22.49 15.90
N ARG A 295 -12.15 -22.92 17.12
CA ARG A 295 -11.44 -22.44 18.31
C ARG A 295 -9.91 -22.56 18.18
N GLU A 296 -9.45 -23.64 17.61
CA GLU A 296 -8.01 -23.90 17.39
C GLU A 296 -7.41 -22.86 16.45
N VAL A 297 -8.04 -22.63 15.29
CA VAL A 297 -7.54 -21.68 14.29
C VAL A 297 -7.69 -20.23 14.79
N GLN A 298 -8.75 -19.91 15.53
CA GLN A 298 -8.91 -18.60 16.16
C GLN A 298 -7.79 -18.32 17.17
N ALA A 299 -7.36 -19.31 17.96
CA ALA A 299 -6.19 -19.18 18.83
C ALA A 299 -4.89 -18.99 18.04
N GLU A 300 -4.73 -19.64 16.88
CA GLU A 300 -3.59 -19.42 16.00
C GLU A 300 -3.62 -18.01 15.35
N ILE A 301 -4.79 -17.54 14.92
CA ILE A 301 -4.97 -16.18 14.37
C ILE A 301 -4.53 -15.11 15.37
N GLN A 302 -4.75 -15.33 16.67
CA GLN A 302 -4.24 -14.43 17.71
C GLN A 302 -2.70 -14.34 17.72
N ARG A 303 -1.98 -15.38 17.36
CA ARG A 303 -0.50 -15.35 17.27
C ARG A 303 0.01 -14.41 16.18
N TYR A 304 -0.84 -14.07 15.22
CA TYR A 304 -0.57 -13.04 14.21
C TYR A 304 -1.00 -11.63 14.68
N GLY A 305 -1.18 -11.41 15.99
CA GLY A 305 -1.54 -10.11 16.55
C GLY A 305 -2.98 -9.68 16.25
N ARG A 306 -3.87 -10.61 15.88
CA ARG A 306 -5.27 -10.31 15.56
C ARG A 306 -6.18 -10.71 16.71
N ARG A 307 -7.02 -9.80 17.13
CA ARG A 307 -8.01 -10.07 18.17
C ARG A 307 -9.13 -10.94 17.58
N THR A 308 -9.58 -11.95 18.31
CA THR A 308 -10.61 -12.87 17.83
C THR A 308 -11.69 -13.11 18.89
N GLY A 309 -12.92 -13.37 18.43
CA GLY A 309 -14.02 -13.87 19.25
C GLY A 309 -14.45 -12.96 20.40
N PHE A 310 -15.28 -13.51 21.28
CA PHE A 310 -15.81 -12.81 22.47
C PHE A 310 -14.97 -13.04 23.73
N GLU A 311 -14.05 -14.01 23.71
CA GLU A 311 -13.22 -14.39 24.87
C GLU A 311 -12.04 -13.42 25.12
N GLY A 312 -11.86 -12.41 24.23
CA GLY A 312 -10.72 -11.51 24.28
C GLY A 312 -9.41 -12.21 23.88
N ILE A 313 -8.27 -11.68 24.31
CA ILE A 313 -6.95 -12.26 24.04
C ILE A 313 -6.74 -13.44 25.00
N LEU A 314 -6.49 -14.61 24.43
CA LEU A 314 -6.25 -15.83 25.22
C LEU A 314 -4.97 -15.71 26.06
N PRO A 315 -4.95 -16.23 27.30
CA PRO A 315 -3.78 -16.12 28.18
C PRO A 315 -2.48 -16.62 27.56
N GLU A 316 -2.55 -17.71 26.78
CA GLU A 316 -1.40 -18.31 26.08
C GLU A 316 -0.85 -17.48 24.94
N ASN A 317 -1.59 -16.47 24.48
CA ASN A 317 -1.21 -15.58 23.37
C ASN A 317 -0.90 -14.15 23.86
N LYS A 318 -1.03 -13.85 25.15
CA LYS A 318 -0.77 -12.50 25.69
C LYS A 318 0.63 -11.96 25.39
N GLU A 319 1.60 -12.82 25.22
CA GLU A 319 2.98 -12.45 24.89
C GLU A 319 3.13 -11.74 23.54
N VAL A 320 2.16 -11.93 22.61
CA VAL A 320 2.12 -11.24 21.31
C VAL A 320 1.85 -9.74 21.52
N TRP A 321 0.97 -9.42 22.46
CA TRP A 321 0.60 -8.02 22.80
C TRP A 321 1.46 -7.52 23.97
N ARG A 322 2.71 -7.18 23.71
CA ARG A 322 3.63 -6.70 24.73
C ARG A 322 3.21 -5.31 25.23
N GLU A 323 2.93 -5.19 26.52
CA GLU A 323 2.57 -3.90 27.16
C GLU A 323 3.68 -2.85 26.96
N ALA A 324 4.95 -3.27 26.91
CA ALA A 324 6.09 -2.40 26.62
C ALA A 324 5.98 -1.72 25.25
N TRP A 325 5.25 -2.32 24.31
CA TRP A 325 4.95 -1.72 23.01
C TRP A 325 3.65 -0.89 23.00
N GLY A 326 3.06 -0.64 24.16
CA GLY A 326 1.81 0.13 24.32
C GLY A 326 0.55 -0.66 23.97
N ALA A 327 0.62 -2.00 23.83
CA ALA A 327 -0.54 -2.82 23.51
C ALA A 327 -1.58 -2.76 24.64
N GLN A 328 -2.84 -2.47 24.28
CA GLN A 328 -3.98 -2.40 25.23
C GLN A 328 -4.73 -3.73 25.25
N THR A 329 -4.39 -4.62 26.18
CA THR A 329 -5.00 -5.95 26.29
C THR A 329 -6.23 -5.99 27.20
N ASP A 330 -6.26 -5.15 28.22
CA ASP A 330 -7.29 -5.17 29.28
C ASP A 330 -8.29 -4.00 29.15
N THR A 331 -8.19 -3.20 28.08
CA THR A 331 -9.09 -2.07 27.82
C THR A 331 -10.13 -2.44 26.77
N ILE A 332 -11.39 -2.10 27.04
CA ILE A 332 -12.45 -2.19 26.03
C ILE A 332 -12.22 -1.07 25.02
N LEU A 333 -11.91 -1.44 23.78
CA LEU A 333 -11.74 -0.50 22.68
C LEU A 333 -13.11 -0.13 22.13
N SER A 334 -13.39 1.16 22.06
CA SER A 334 -14.64 1.68 21.51
C SER A 334 -14.40 2.27 20.12
N PRO A 335 -14.92 1.64 19.06
CA PRO A 335 -14.76 2.17 17.71
C PRO A 335 -15.62 3.41 17.49
N ILE A 336 -15.19 4.26 16.56
CA ILE A 336 -16.02 5.32 16.02
C ILE A 336 -17.21 4.74 15.25
N ARG A 337 -18.27 5.52 15.09
CA ARG A 337 -19.36 5.20 14.18
C ARG A 337 -18.99 5.66 12.78
N MET A 338 -19.00 4.73 11.81
CA MET A 338 -18.77 5.04 10.41
C MET A 338 -19.93 5.84 9.82
N PRO A 339 -19.66 6.80 8.92
CA PRO A 339 -20.73 7.54 8.24
C PRO A 339 -21.48 6.66 7.21
N ASP A 340 -22.60 7.15 6.74
CA ASP A 340 -23.31 6.53 5.63
C ASP A 340 -22.47 6.54 4.35
N SER A 341 -22.81 5.65 3.40
CA SER A 341 -21.99 5.44 2.19
C SER A 341 -21.83 6.72 1.35
N GLU A 342 -22.87 7.54 1.21
CA GLU A 342 -22.80 8.80 0.45
C GLU A 342 -21.82 9.78 1.09
N VAL A 343 -21.91 9.94 2.41
CA VAL A 343 -21.01 10.81 3.19
C VAL A 343 -19.58 10.27 3.18
N LEU A 344 -19.41 8.94 3.20
CA LEU A 344 -18.09 8.32 3.07
C LEU A 344 -17.43 8.66 1.73
N TRP A 345 -18.16 8.49 0.62
CA TRP A 345 -17.64 8.82 -0.71
C TRP A 345 -17.36 10.33 -0.86
N GLU A 346 -18.20 11.21 -0.28
CA GLU A 346 -17.93 12.65 -0.22
C GLU A 346 -16.64 12.93 0.55
N ALA A 347 -16.48 12.34 1.74
CA ALA A 347 -15.26 12.50 2.54
C ALA A 347 -14.00 12.03 1.80
N LEU A 348 -14.07 10.90 1.08
CA LEU A 348 -12.95 10.40 0.26
C LEU A 348 -12.65 11.32 -0.93
N GLY A 349 -13.68 11.92 -1.53
CA GLY A 349 -13.53 12.95 -2.56
C GLY A 349 -12.82 14.19 -2.02
N LEU A 350 -13.20 14.67 -0.84
CA LEU A 350 -12.55 15.81 -0.15
C LEU A 350 -11.11 15.47 0.26
N TYR A 351 -10.84 14.25 0.75
CA TYR A 351 -9.47 13.79 0.99
C TYR A 351 -8.62 13.95 -0.26
N GLN A 352 -9.09 13.44 -1.39
CA GLN A 352 -8.34 13.43 -2.65
C GLN A 352 -8.10 14.84 -3.21
N THR A 353 -9.10 15.73 -3.10
CA THR A 353 -9.08 17.02 -3.81
C THR A 353 -8.68 18.21 -2.95
N GLN A 354 -8.77 18.09 -1.61
CA GLN A 354 -8.62 19.25 -0.72
C GLN A 354 -7.74 18.98 0.50
N PHE A 355 -7.82 17.79 1.13
CA PHE A 355 -7.28 17.64 2.49
C PHE A 355 -5.90 17.00 2.53
N LYS A 356 -5.61 16.03 1.66
CA LYS A 356 -4.27 15.43 1.61
C LYS A 356 -3.21 16.45 1.19
N LYS A 357 -1.98 16.24 1.60
CA LYS A 357 -0.84 17.01 1.10
C LYS A 357 -0.80 16.94 -0.43
N PRO A 358 -0.64 18.08 -1.15
CA PRO A 358 -0.68 18.06 -2.61
C PRO A 358 0.48 17.24 -3.18
N SER A 359 0.23 16.49 -4.26
CA SER A 359 1.27 15.75 -4.96
C SER A 359 2.00 16.62 -5.98
N LEU A 360 3.30 16.33 -6.14
CA LEU A 360 4.16 16.85 -7.20
C LEU A 360 4.63 15.65 -8.02
N THR A 361 3.98 15.38 -9.16
CA THR A 361 4.19 14.17 -9.93
C THR A 361 4.84 14.44 -11.27
N ALA A 362 5.98 13.81 -11.54
CA ALA A 362 6.61 13.80 -12.86
C ALA A 362 6.32 12.46 -13.57
N TYR A 363 5.58 12.51 -14.67
CA TYR A 363 5.32 11.36 -15.54
C TYR A 363 6.42 11.30 -16.61
N VAL A 364 7.29 10.30 -16.52
CA VAL A 364 8.38 10.05 -17.47
C VAL A 364 7.91 8.96 -18.44
N LEU A 365 7.56 9.36 -19.65
CA LEU A 365 6.80 8.58 -20.60
C LEU A 365 7.64 8.18 -21.81
N ASP A 366 7.81 6.88 -21.99
CA ASP A 366 8.58 6.29 -23.09
C ASP A 366 7.80 6.35 -24.40
N PHE A 367 8.41 6.98 -25.40
CA PHE A 367 7.98 7.01 -26.78
C PHE A 367 9.08 6.49 -27.72
N SER A 368 9.87 5.51 -27.26
CA SER A 368 10.85 4.79 -28.07
C SER A 368 10.19 3.96 -29.16
N GLY A 369 11.00 3.42 -30.07
CA GLY A 369 10.50 2.66 -31.22
C GLY A 369 9.77 1.36 -30.85
N SER A 370 10.09 0.73 -29.73
CA SER A 370 9.43 -0.47 -29.20
C SER A 370 7.98 -0.19 -28.75
N MET A 371 7.68 1.02 -28.31
CA MET A 371 6.34 1.45 -27.89
C MET A 371 5.31 1.52 -29.04
N ARG A 372 5.69 1.24 -30.29
CA ARG A 372 4.74 1.31 -31.42
C ARG A 372 3.58 0.35 -31.31
N GLY A 373 2.36 0.84 -31.59
CA GLY A 373 1.13 0.04 -31.56
C GLY A 373 0.57 -0.09 -30.15
N GLY A 374 0.31 -1.32 -29.69
CA GLY A 374 -0.35 -1.62 -28.42
C GLY A 374 0.21 -0.89 -27.20
N PRO A 375 1.53 -0.93 -26.91
CA PRO A 375 2.09 -0.27 -25.72
C PRO A 375 1.81 1.25 -25.69
N SER A 376 1.98 1.98 -26.80
CA SER A 376 1.70 3.42 -26.81
C SER A 376 0.21 3.73 -26.69
N GLU A 377 -0.66 2.88 -27.23
CA GLU A 377 -2.11 3.03 -27.07
C GLU A 377 -2.54 2.79 -25.61
N GLN A 378 -1.96 1.77 -24.98
CA GLN A 378 -2.18 1.50 -23.54
C GLN A 378 -1.69 2.66 -22.69
N LEU A 379 -0.47 3.17 -22.92
CA LEU A 379 0.07 4.34 -22.23
C LEU A 379 -0.88 5.55 -22.35
N LYS A 380 -1.29 5.89 -23.59
CA LYS A 380 -2.22 7.00 -23.83
C LYS A 380 -3.56 6.77 -23.16
N GLY A 381 -4.09 5.55 -23.20
CA GLY A 381 -5.32 5.17 -22.52
C GLY A 381 -5.25 5.39 -20.99
N ALA A 382 -4.16 4.95 -20.37
CA ALA A 382 -3.95 5.14 -18.94
C ALA A 382 -3.78 6.61 -18.55
N MET A 383 -3.02 7.38 -19.34
CA MET A 383 -2.88 8.81 -19.10
C MET A 383 -4.22 9.55 -19.26
N ALA A 384 -5.11 9.08 -20.13
CA ALA A 384 -6.48 9.61 -20.22
C ALA A 384 -7.29 9.40 -18.93
N GLU A 385 -7.15 8.23 -18.27
CA GLU A 385 -7.86 7.92 -17.00
C GLU A 385 -7.38 8.79 -15.83
N ILE A 386 -6.22 9.43 -15.93
CA ILE A 386 -5.61 10.24 -14.87
C ILE A 386 -5.72 11.73 -15.16
N LEU A 387 -5.44 12.13 -16.39
CA LEU A 387 -5.35 13.54 -16.75
C LEU A 387 -6.71 14.12 -17.17
N LEU A 388 -7.64 13.31 -17.69
CA LEU A 388 -9.00 13.75 -17.97
C LEU A 388 -9.85 13.68 -16.70
N GLN A 389 -10.15 14.84 -16.12
CA GLN A 389 -10.69 14.92 -14.75
C GLN A 389 -12.03 14.21 -14.57
N GLU A 390 -12.89 14.17 -15.59
CA GLU A 390 -14.13 13.39 -15.55
C GLU A 390 -13.88 11.88 -15.39
N ARG A 391 -12.85 11.34 -16.04
CA ARG A 391 -12.44 9.94 -15.91
C ARG A 391 -11.76 9.68 -14.57
N ALA A 392 -10.83 10.57 -14.21
CA ALA A 392 -10.09 10.48 -12.96
C ALA A 392 -11.02 10.46 -11.74
N ALA A 393 -12.11 11.23 -11.75
CA ALA A 393 -13.09 11.28 -10.67
C ALA A 393 -13.75 9.91 -10.40
N LYS A 394 -14.04 9.12 -11.44
CA LYS A 394 -14.60 7.77 -11.30
C LYS A 394 -13.68 6.81 -10.51
N ASN A 395 -12.38 7.11 -10.51
CA ASN A 395 -11.35 6.30 -9.87
C ASN A 395 -10.76 6.95 -8.62
N LEU A 396 -11.31 8.09 -8.13
CA LEU A 396 -10.74 8.91 -7.06
C LEU A 396 -9.27 9.29 -7.33
N LEU A 397 -8.96 9.65 -8.57
CA LEU A 397 -7.63 10.06 -9.05
C LEU A 397 -7.60 11.51 -9.52
N GLN A 398 -8.71 12.23 -9.38
CA GLN A 398 -8.79 13.64 -9.80
C GLN A 398 -7.71 14.48 -9.09
N ALA A 399 -7.15 15.42 -9.83
CA ALA A 399 -6.16 16.33 -9.30
C ALA A 399 -6.81 17.36 -8.37
N SER A 400 -6.09 17.77 -7.34
CA SER A 400 -6.46 18.91 -6.51
C SER A 400 -6.06 20.23 -7.18
N GLN A 401 -6.54 21.36 -6.64
CA GLN A 401 -6.15 22.71 -7.13
C GLN A 401 -4.68 23.04 -6.88
N HIS A 402 -4.02 22.35 -5.98
CA HIS A 402 -2.65 22.62 -5.52
C HIS A 402 -1.65 21.57 -5.99
N GLU A 403 -2.10 20.52 -6.73
CA GLU A 403 -1.18 19.54 -7.29
C GLU A 403 -0.37 20.11 -8.46
N GLU A 404 0.88 19.67 -8.57
CA GLU A 404 1.76 19.97 -9.70
C GLU A 404 2.00 18.69 -10.49
N ASN A 405 1.79 18.76 -11.80
CA ASN A 405 1.95 17.61 -12.70
C ASN A 405 2.89 17.99 -13.85
N LEU A 406 3.91 17.18 -14.07
CA LEU A 406 4.88 17.35 -15.14
C LEU A 406 4.81 16.11 -16.06
N ILE A 407 4.95 16.31 -17.37
CA ILE A 407 5.23 15.23 -18.32
C ILE A 407 6.60 15.42 -18.94
N LEU A 408 7.36 14.35 -19.02
CA LEU A 408 8.63 14.27 -19.72
C LEU A 408 8.53 13.15 -20.76
N LEU A 409 8.40 13.52 -22.03
CA LEU A 409 8.32 12.59 -23.13
C LEU A 409 9.72 12.32 -23.66
N PHE A 410 10.13 11.05 -23.73
CA PHE A 410 11.48 10.68 -24.15
C PHE A 410 11.52 9.55 -25.17
N SER A 411 12.66 9.44 -25.86
CA SER A 411 13.07 8.31 -26.69
C SER A 411 14.59 8.16 -26.61
N ASP A 412 15.34 8.35 -27.68
CA ASP A 412 16.81 8.46 -27.71
C ASP A 412 17.31 9.76 -27.04
N GLU A 413 16.43 10.71 -26.79
CA GLU A 413 16.64 11.94 -26.04
C GLU A 413 15.34 12.42 -25.37
N LEU A 414 15.46 13.39 -24.48
CA LEU A 414 14.30 14.08 -23.92
C LEU A 414 13.66 14.96 -25.01
N ARG A 415 12.47 14.57 -25.45
CA ARG A 415 11.76 15.24 -26.55
C ARG A 415 10.98 16.46 -26.11
N LYS A 416 10.30 16.34 -24.96
CA LYS A 416 9.39 17.37 -24.50
C LYS A 416 9.23 17.35 -23.00
N THR A 417 9.16 18.53 -22.40
CA THR A 417 8.78 18.71 -21.00
C THR A 417 7.68 19.76 -20.93
N GLU A 418 6.55 19.39 -20.32
CA GLU A 418 5.45 20.31 -20.03
C GLU A 418 5.00 20.14 -18.59
N LYS A 419 4.37 21.18 -18.04
CA LYS A 419 3.86 21.20 -16.66
C LYS A 419 2.50 21.84 -16.59
N ALA A 420 1.70 21.39 -15.62
CA ALA A 420 0.40 21.93 -15.31
C ALA A 420 0.20 22.02 -13.81
N ALA A 421 -0.19 23.20 -13.33
CA ALA A 421 -0.59 23.44 -11.97
C ALA A 421 -2.10 23.29 -11.81
N GLY A 422 -2.50 22.54 -10.78
CA GLY A 422 -3.91 22.32 -10.45
C GLY A 422 -4.68 21.48 -11.45
N ASN A 423 -5.99 21.44 -11.27
CA ASN A 423 -6.89 20.58 -12.01
C ASN A 423 -7.38 21.16 -13.36
N VAL A 424 -7.16 22.44 -13.62
CA VAL A 424 -7.69 23.09 -14.83
C VAL A 424 -6.79 22.87 -16.04
N ALA A 425 -5.46 22.99 -15.86
CA ALA A 425 -4.50 22.90 -16.95
C ALA A 425 -4.03 21.45 -17.23
N ILE A 426 -4.36 20.49 -16.37
CA ILE A 426 -3.83 19.13 -16.45
C ILE A 426 -4.28 18.39 -17.72
N GLU A 427 -5.44 18.70 -18.26
CA GLU A 427 -5.94 18.09 -19.50
C GLU A 427 -5.13 18.50 -20.73
N ASP A 428 -4.44 19.66 -20.69
CA ASP A 428 -3.57 20.09 -21.79
C ASP A 428 -2.35 19.16 -21.92
N LEU A 429 -1.86 18.60 -20.80
CA LEU A 429 -0.81 17.60 -20.82
C LEU A 429 -1.23 16.35 -21.60
N TYR A 430 -2.49 15.93 -21.43
CA TYR A 430 -3.01 14.77 -22.19
C TYR A 430 -3.02 15.05 -23.70
N ARG A 431 -3.40 16.24 -24.13
CA ARG A 431 -3.39 16.60 -25.56
C ARG A 431 -1.99 16.53 -26.16
N THR A 432 -0.96 16.81 -25.40
CA THR A 432 0.42 16.66 -25.81
C THR A 432 0.82 15.19 -25.97
N ILE A 433 0.47 14.37 -24.98
CA ILE A 433 0.73 12.92 -25.01
C ILE A 433 -0.01 12.24 -26.19
N GLU A 434 -1.27 12.61 -26.42
CA GLU A 434 -2.12 12.04 -27.47
C GLU A 434 -1.49 12.22 -28.88
N ARG A 435 -0.83 13.37 -29.11
CA ARG A 435 -0.22 13.71 -30.40
C ARG A 435 1.15 13.08 -30.62
N GLU A 436 1.78 12.56 -29.56
CA GLU A 436 3.13 12.01 -29.65
C GLU A 436 3.14 10.65 -30.37
N SER A 437 4.23 10.36 -31.09
CA SER A 437 4.41 9.14 -31.85
C SER A 437 5.73 8.45 -31.51
N PRO A 438 5.72 7.11 -31.27
CA PRO A 438 6.91 6.35 -30.90
C PRO A 438 7.97 6.31 -32.04
N ALA A 439 9.23 6.61 -31.69
CA ALA A 439 10.40 6.48 -32.56
C ALA A 439 11.71 6.57 -31.76
N GLY A 440 12.82 6.11 -32.30
CA GLY A 440 14.14 6.24 -31.70
C GLY A 440 14.49 5.18 -30.67
N GLY A 441 15.52 5.44 -29.87
CA GLY A 441 16.01 4.62 -28.77
C GLY A 441 15.31 4.90 -27.43
N THR A 442 15.94 4.49 -26.30
CA THR A 442 15.36 4.53 -24.94
C THR A 442 16.36 5.14 -23.96
N ALA A 443 16.47 6.48 -23.91
CA ALA A 443 17.33 7.23 -23.00
C ALA A 443 16.63 7.41 -21.63
N MET A 444 16.30 6.29 -20.98
CA MET A 444 15.46 6.25 -19.78
C MET A 444 16.11 6.96 -18.59
N TYR A 445 17.40 6.71 -18.33
CA TYR A 445 18.07 7.28 -17.17
C TYR A 445 18.32 8.78 -17.31
N GLU A 446 18.60 9.25 -18.52
CA GLU A 446 18.69 10.67 -18.83
C GLU A 446 17.35 11.39 -18.62
N ALA A 447 16.24 10.74 -18.98
CA ALA A 447 14.91 11.30 -18.76
C ALA A 447 14.54 11.35 -17.28
N LEU A 448 14.89 10.30 -16.51
CA LEU A 448 14.73 10.29 -15.04
C LEU A 448 15.59 11.35 -14.36
N ASP A 449 16.83 11.52 -14.80
CA ASP A 449 17.74 12.54 -14.28
C ASP A 449 17.22 13.95 -14.52
N ALA A 450 16.68 14.22 -15.72
CA ALA A 450 16.01 15.46 -16.06
C ALA A 450 14.74 15.69 -15.20
N ALA A 451 13.99 14.62 -14.88
CA ALA A 451 12.82 14.72 -14.02
C ALA A 451 13.22 15.16 -12.60
N LEU A 452 14.31 14.63 -12.04
CA LEU A 452 14.84 15.06 -10.75
C LEU A 452 15.20 16.55 -10.76
N ASP A 453 15.83 17.04 -11.84
CA ASP A 453 16.16 18.47 -11.98
C ASP A 453 14.90 19.36 -12.02
N GLN A 454 13.83 18.89 -12.71
CA GLN A 454 12.57 19.63 -12.72
C GLN A 454 11.91 19.67 -11.35
N LEU A 455 11.92 18.57 -10.60
CA LEU A 455 11.33 18.48 -9.27
C LEU A 455 12.12 19.30 -8.24
N ALA A 456 13.44 19.40 -8.37
CA ALA A 456 14.30 20.19 -7.50
C ALA A 456 14.00 21.72 -7.55
N ALA A 457 13.25 22.18 -8.55
CA ALA A 457 12.82 23.59 -8.63
C ALA A 457 11.68 23.94 -7.67
N TYR A 458 11.07 22.96 -7.01
CA TYR A 458 9.95 23.12 -6.09
C TYR A 458 10.41 23.00 -4.63
N ASP A 459 9.67 23.60 -3.72
CA ASP A 459 9.82 23.33 -2.28
C ASP A 459 9.18 21.98 -1.94
N LEU A 460 10.00 20.91 -1.96
CA LEU A 460 9.54 19.54 -1.75
C LEU A 460 8.87 19.32 -0.38
N GLY A 461 9.13 20.19 0.60
CA GLY A 461 8.47 20.13 1.90
C GLY A 461 6.96 20.39 1.84
N GLN A 462 6.51 21.12 0.83
CA GLN A 462 5.09 21.45 0.62
C GLN A 462 4.33 20.39 -0.16
N TYR A 463 5.03 19.42 -0.78
CA TYR A 463 4.45 18.42 -1.66
C TYR A 463 4.79 17.00 -1.21
N THR A 464 4.05 16.03 -1.75
CA THR A 464 4.44 14.63 -1.80
C THR A 464 4.99 14.36 -3.20
N PRO A 465 6.34 14.39 -3.38
CA PRO A 465 6.95 14.23 -4.71
C PRO A 465 6.98 12.78 -5.15
N ALA A 466 6.80 12.52 -6.45
CA ALA A 466 7.02 11.20 -7.05
C ALA A 466 7.35 11.31 -8.54
N ILE A 467 8.08 10.30 -9.04
CA ILE A 467 8.26 10.05 -10.46
C ILE A 467 7.51 8.78 -10.82
N ILE A 468 6.74 8.82 -11.91
CA ILE A 468 6.08 7.65 -12.49
C ILE A 468 6.68 7.41 -13.87
N LEU A 469 7.52 6.38 -13.96
CA LEU A 469 8.13 5.93 -15.20
C LEU A 469 7.22 4.94 -15.91
N MET A 470 7.01 5.12 -17.21
CA MET A 470 6.28 4.18 -18.06
C MET A 470 7.15 3.77 -19.24
N THR A 471 7.49 2.48 -19.33
CA THR A 471 8.40 1.97 -20.38
C THR A 471 8.11 0.49 -20.70
N ASP A 472 8.35 0.11 -21.96
CA ASP A 472 8.35 -1.27 -22.45
C ASP A 472 9.75 -1.76 -22.84
N GLY A 473 10.77 -0.93 -22.68
CA GLY A 473 12.08 -1.13 -23.24
C GLY A 473 13.23 -1.28 -22.25
N MET A 474 14.36 -1.72 -22.80
CA MET A 474 15.65 -1.68 -22.13
C MET A 474 16.33 -0.34 -22.40
N ALA A 475 16.88 0.28 -21.35
CA ALA A 475 17.64 1.51 -21.50
C ALA A 475 18.83 1.32 -22.44
N ASN A 476 18.96 2.19 -23.44
CA ASN A 476 20.06 2.18 -24.39
C ASN A 476 20.63 3.60 -24.65
N GLY A 477 20.39 4.53 -23.74
CA GLY A 477 20.99 5.87 -23.71
C GLY A 477 22.48 5.86 -23.34
N ASN A 478 23.05 7.03 -23.11
CA ASN A 478 24.46 7.18 -22.72
C ASN A 478 24.67 7.02 -21.21
N MET A 479 23.64 7.29 -20.40
CA MET A 479 23.65 7.10 -18.95
C MET A 479 23.26 5.66 -18.59
N ASN A 480 24.04 5.01 -17.74
CA ASN A 480 23.69 3.71 -17.19
C ASN A 480 23.12 3.84 -15.75
N LEU A 481 22.62 2.73 -15.20
CA LEU A 481 22.04 2.71 -13.84
C LEU A 481 23.01 3.20 -12.76
N ASN A 482 24.30 2.88 -12.85
CA ASN A 482 25.28 3.32 -11.86
C ASN A 482 25.56 4.84 -11.95
N ASP A 483 25.54 5.38 -13.16
CA ASP A 483 25.64 6.84 -13.37
C ASP A 483 24.39 7.53 -12.78
N PHE A 484 23.21 6.97 -13.04
CA PHE A 484 21.97 7.47 -12.49
C PHE A 484 21.93 7.39 -10.94
N LYS A 485 22.37 6.27 -10.34
CA LYS A 485 22.47 6.13 -8.87
C LYS A 485 23.28 7.26 -8.26
N ARG A 486 24.46 7.57 -8.81
CA ARG A 486 25.29 8.69 -8.33
C ARG A 486 24.60 10.03 -8.46
N SER A 487 23.93 10.26 -9.59
CA SER A 487 23.17 11.49 -9.78
C SER A 487 22.02 11.63 -8.79
N TYR A 488 21.22 10.57 -8.61
CA TYR A 488 20.12 10.52 -7.66
C TYR A 488 20.57 10.84 -6.22
N GLU A 489 21.63 10.19 -5.76
CA GLU A 489 22.23 10.45 -4.43
C GLU A 489 22.74 11.91 -4.32
N SER A 490 23.41 12.43 -5.36
CA SER A 490 23.94 13.80 -5.37
C SER A 490 22.85 14.86 -5.36
N LYS A 491 21.66 14.56 -5.87
CA LYS A 491 20.47 15.44 -5.89
C LYS A 491 19.63 15.33 -4.62
N GLY A 492 20.13 14.65 -3.59
CA GLY A 492 19.52 14.54 -2.26
C GLY A 492 18.65 13.30 -2.06
N GLY A 493 18.41 12.49 -3.09
CA GLY A 493 17.60 11.26 -2.97
C GLY A 493 16.16 11.52 -2.47
N GLY A 494 15.51 10.48 -1.96
CA GLY A 494 14.22 10.60 -1.26
C GLY A 494 12.98 10.70 -2.14
N ILE A 495 13.12 10.96 -3.45
CA ILE A 495 11.98 10.97 -4.38
C ILE A 495 11.75 9.56 -4.93
N PRO A 496 10.59 8.93 -4.66
CA PRO A 496 10.30 7.59 -5.16
C PRO A 496 10.11 7.60 -6.68
N ILE A 497 10.61 6.54 -7.33
CA ILE A 497 10.44 6.31 -8.78
C ILE A 497 9.64 5.03 -8.96
N PHE A 498 8.35 5.16 -9.16
CA PHE A 498 7.45 4.05 -9.47
C PHE A 498 7.53 3.74 -10.95
N SER A 499 7.73 2.47 -11.30
CA SER A 499 7.79 2.03 -12.68
C SER A 499 6.54 1.24 -13.06
N ILE A 500 5.97 1.53 -14.23
CA ILE A 500 4.91 0.74 -14.84
C ILE A 500 5.51 0.13 -16.10
N SER A 501 5.65 -1.21 -16.08
CA SER A 501 6.26 -1.97 -17.16
C SER A 501 5.24 -2.45 -18.17
N PHE A 502 5.63 -2.51 -19.44
CA PHE A 502 4.85 -3.10 -20.52
C PHE A 502 5.71 -4.11 -21.28
N GLY A 503 5.08 -5.11 -21.89
CA GLY A 503 5.72 -6.00 -22.85
C GLY A 503 7.01 -6.63 -22.34
N ASN A 504 8.14 -6.34 -22.98
CA ASN A 504 9.44 -6.93 -22.69
C ASN A 504 10.37 -6.01 -21.88
N ALA A 505 9.83 -5.20 -20.98
CA ALA A 505 10.63 -4.32 -20.12
C ALA A 505 11.70 -5.09 -19.32
N ASP A 506 12.83 -4.45 -19.06
CA ASP A 506 13.89 -4.98 -18.18
C ASP A 506 13.47 -4.90 -16.71
N LEU A 507 12.78 -5.93 -16.25
CA LEU A 507 12.25 -5.98 -14.87
C LEU A 507 13.35 -5.99 -13.82
N ASP A 508 14.56 -6.49 -14.12
CA ASP A 508 15.68 -6.48 -13.17
C ASP A 508 16.18 -5.05 -12.98
N ALA A 509 16.39 -4.30 -14.06
CA ALA A 509 16.78 -2.89 -13.99
C ALA A 509 15.73 -2.01 -13.31
N LEU A 510 14.45 -2.22 -13.62
CA LEU A 510 13.34 -1.51 -12.97
C LEU A 510 13.23 -1.88 -11.49
N GLY A 511 13.48 -3.14 -11.13
CA GLY A 511 13.54 -3.62 -9.74
C GLY A 511 14.67 -2.96 -8.94
N GLU A 512 15.87 -2.84 -9.52
CA GLU A 512 16.99 -2.13 -8.90
C GLU A 512 16.68 -0.63 -8.71
N LEU A 513 16.04 0.00 -9.68
CA LEU A 513 15.60 1.40 -9.59
C LEU A 513 14.57 1.59 -8.47
N ALA A 514 13.60 0.68 -8.39
CA ALA A 514 12.58 0.69 -7.34
C ALA A 514 13.20 0.50 -5.95
N ALA A 515 14.14 -0.45 -5.80
CA ALA A 515 14.85 -0.68 -4.54
C ALA A 515 15.68 0.54 -4.11
N LEU A 516 16.39 1.20 -5.06
CA LEU A 516 17.16 2.41 -4.80
C LEU A 516 16.30 3.55 -4.22
N THR A 517 15.06 3.65 -4.66
CA THR A 517 14.17 4.80 -4.39
C THR A 517 13.05 4.47 -3.41
N HIS A 518 13.08 3.29 -2.76
CA HIS A 518 12.01 2.77 -1.89
C HIS A 518 10.64 2.87 -2.57
N ALA A 519 10.56 2.42 -3.83
CA ALA A 519 9.37 2.44 -4.66
C ALA A 519 9.04 1.02 -5.18
N ARG A 520 8.19 0.89 -6.19
CA ARG A 520 7.75 -0.39 -6.74
C ARG A 520 7.67 -0.38 -8.26
N VAL A 521 7.74 -1.59 -8.83
CA VAL A 521 7.40 -1.86 -10.23
C VAL A 521 5.99 -2.43 -10.28
N PHE A 522 5.15 -1.94 -11.18
CA PHE A 522 3.79 -2.42 -11.43
C PHE A 522 3.69 -3.00 -12.85
N ASP A 523 2.97 -4.11 -12.97
CA ASP A 523 2.70 -4.76 -14.26
C ASP A 523 1.55 -4.02 -14.97
N GLY A 524 1.87 -3.32 -16.06
CA GLY A 524 0.91 -2.60 -16.88
C GLY A 524 0.18 -3.46 -17.92
N ASP A 525 0.65 -4.67 -18.19
CA ASP A 525 0.06 -5.55 -19.22
C ASP A 525 -1.29 -6.14 -18.78
N ARG A 526 -1.52 -6.26 -17.48
CA ARG A 526 -2.75 -6.86 -16.92
C ARG A 526 -3.88 -5.85 -16.75
N ASP A 527 -3.60 -4.78 -16.02
CA ASP A 527 -4.55 -3.68 -15.76
C ASP A 527 -3.76 -2.40 -15.50
N LEU A 528 -3.59 -1.64 -16.55
CA LEU A 528 -2.78 -0.43 -16.53
C LEU A 528 -3.39 0.67 -15.64
N VAL A 529 -4.72 0.76 -15.60
CA VAL A 529 -5.41 1.73 -14.74
C VAL A 529 -5.19 1.39 -13.27
N ASP A 530 -5.26 0.10 -12.92
CA ASP A 530 -4.97 -0.36 -11.55
C ASP A 530 -3.49 -0.15 -11.17
N ALA A 531 -2.55 -0.44 -12.09
CA ALA A 531 -1.12 -0.17 -11.89
C ALA A 531 -0.87 1.32 -11.61
N PHE A 532 -1.52 2.20 -12.36
CA PHE A 532 -1.44 3.64 -12.18
C PHE A 532 -2.08 4.13 -10.87
N ARG A 533 -3.26 3.63 -10.54
CA ARG A 533 -3.91 3.96 -9.28
C ARG A 533 -3.02 3.60 -8.10
N LYS A 534 -2.41 2.41 -8.16
CA LYS A 534 -1.43 1.97 -7.17
C LYS A 534 -0.24 2.93 -7.13
N ALA A 535 0.41 3.20 -8.27
CA ALA A 535 1.55 4.12 -8.32
C ALA A 535 1.21 5.50 -7.73
N LYS A 536 0.06 6.09 -8.09
CA LYS A 536 -0.37 7.40 -7.56
C LYS A 536 -0.77 7.35 -6.07
N GLY A 537 -1.20 6.22 -5.56
CA GLY A 537 -1.56 6.05 -4.14
C GLY A 537 -0.39 5.69 -3.24
N TYR A 538 0.79 5.42 -3.82
CA TYR A 538 2.03 5.12 -3.10
C TYR A 538 2.93 6.35 -2.92
N ASN A 539 2.42 7.52 -3.20
CA ASN A 539 3.16 8.79 -3.09
C ASN A 539 3.33 9.21 -1.63
#